data_866edeee5c4640bdcecfb9b752abb108
#
_entry.id   866edeee5c4640bdcecfb9b752abb108
#
_cell.length_a   1.000
_cell.length_b   1.000
_cell.length_c   1.000
_cell.angle_alpha   90.00
_cell.angle_beta   90.00
_cell.angle_gamma   90.00
#
_symmetry.space_group_name_H-M   'P 1'
#
loop_
_entity.id
_entity.type
_entity.pdbx_description
1 polymer ?
#
loop_
_entity_poly.entity_id
_entity_poly.type
_entity_poly.pdbx_seq_one_letter_code
_entity_poly.pdbx_strand_id
1 'polypeptide(L)'
;MRFSVSVVAEGDKEISLEEIVEFADAVAPLSGIASGAGSMWYGAQLVIDAENSDRAVEKAIAAFSNAAKVAKLPDWPVTKVETISEIEDFEDEFISDEKP
;
A
#
# COMPACT_ATOMS: atom_id res chain seq x y z
N MET A 1 -11.82 -8.36 8.65
CA MET A 1 -11.89 -6.90 8.52
C MET A 1 -10.88 -6.43 7.49
N ARG A 2 -11.22 -5.43 6.76
CA ARG A 2 -10.32 -4.88 5.76
C ARG A 2 -9.78 -3.53 6.20
N PHE A 3 -8.50 -3.33 5.97
CA PHE A 3 -7.82 -2.11 6.37
C PHE A 3 -7.08 -1.51 5.17
N SER A 4 -7.02 -0.21 5.13
CA SER A 4 -6.20 0.50 4.15
C SER A 4 -4.89 0.85 4.86
N VAL A 5 -3.78 0.33 4.37
CA VAL A 5 -2.48 0.50 5.02
C VAL A 5 -1.51 1.13 4.02
N SER A 6 -0.85 2.19 4.45
CA SER A 6 0.15 2.88 3.64
C SER A 6 1.53 2.47 4.10
N VAL A 7 2.39 2.07 3.18
CA VAL A 7 3.75 1.63 3.47
C VAL A 7 4.70 2.41 2.58
N VAL A 8 5.78 2.93 3.16
CA VAL A 8 6.78 3.70 2.41
C VAL A 8 8.17 3.19 2.75
N ALA A 9 9.02 3.05 1.72
CA ALA A 9 10.43 2.72 1.87
C ALA A 9 11.23 3.86 1.26
N GLU A 10 12.31 4.25 1.93
CA GLU A 10 13.13 5.37 1.50
C GLU A 10 14.55 4.93 1.24
N GLY A 11 15.19 5.54 0.30
CA GLY A 11 16.53 5.18 -0.07
C GLY A 11 17.34 6.33 -0.62
N ASP A 12 18.28 6.03 -1.50
CA ASP A 12 19.28 6.99 -1.89
C ASP A 12 19.40 7.19 -3.40
N LYS A 13 18.41 6.79 -4.15
CA LYS A 13 18.40 7.10 -5.57
C LYS A 13 16.97 7.37 -6.00
N GLU A 14 16.85 8.04 -7.13
CA GLU A 14 15.54 8.41 -7.65
C GLU A 14 14.86 7.19 -8.29
N ILE A 15 13.58 7.04 -8.04
CA ILE A 15 12.79 5.96 -8.63
C ILE A 15 12.14 6.46 -9.90
N SER A 16 12.30 5.72 -10.99
CA SER A 16 11.77 6.15 -12.28
C SER A 16 10.30 5.83 -12.39
N LEU A 17 9.66 6.47 -13.35
CA LEU A 17 8.26 6.20 -13.61
C LEU A 17 8.06 4.74 -14.03
N GLU A 18 8.98 4.19 -14.82
CA GLU A 18 8.86 2.80 -15.23
C GLU A 18 8.90 1.86 -14.05
N GLU A 19 9.75 2.14 -13.08
CA GLU A 19 9.83 1.32 -11.88
C GLU A 19 8.53 1.37 -11.11
N ILE A 20 7.92 2.54 -11.01
CA ILE A 20 6.66 2.67 -10.29
C ILE A 20 5.51 2.00 -11.04
N VAL A 21 5.52 2.03 -12.36
CA VAL A 21 4.50 1.35 -13.15
C VAL A 21 4.57 -0.17 -12.90
N GLU A 22 5.78 -0.72 -12.85
CA GLU A 22 5.95 -2.14 -12.55
C GLU A 22 5.45 -2.45 -11.14
N PHE A 23 5.74 -1.56 -10.21
CA PHE A 23 5.30 -1.73 -8.84
C PHE A 23 3.78 -1.64 -8.74
N ALA A 24 3.18 -0.73 -9.49
CA ALA A 24 1.72 -0.60 -9.52
C ALA A 24 1.08 -1.90 -9.99
N ASP A 25 1.67 -2.54 -11.00
CA ASP A 25 1.17 -3.80 -11.48
C ASP A 25 1.31 -4.88 -10.39
N ALA A 26 2.41 -4.87 -9.67
CA ALA A 26 2.66 -5.87 -8.64
C ALA A 26 1.70 -5.75 -7.46
N VAL A 27 1.25 -4.53 -7.14
CA VAL A 27 0.33 -4.33 -6.01
C VAL A 27 -1.14 -4.33 -6.44
N ALA A 28 -1.42 -4.34 -7.73
CA ALA A 28 -2.80 -4.32 -8.22
C ALA A 28 -3.67 -5.44 -7.62
N PRO A 29 -3.18 -6.68 -7.50
CA PRO A 29 -4.00 -7.74 -6.91
C PRO A 29 -4.41 -7.47 -5.46
N LEU A 30 -3.72 -6.53 -4.81
CA LEU A 30 -4.01 -6.17 -3.42
C LEU A 30 -4.84 -4.90 -3.36
N SER A 31 -5.43 -4.49 -4.45
CA SER A 31 -6.15 -3.23 -4.58
C SER A 31 -5.22 -2.08 -4.21
N GLY A 32 -3.96 -2.21 -4.58
CA GLY A 32 -2.94 -1.26 -4.16
C GLY A 32 -2.78 -0.10 -5.11
N ILE A 33 -2.34 1.02 -4.57
CA ILE A 33 -2.03 2.21 -5.33
C ILE A 33 -0.57 2.56 -5.03
N ALA A 34 0.26 2.53 -6.06
CA ALA A 34 1.69 2.80 -5.91
C ALA A 34 2.00 4.27 -6.14
N SER A 35 3.05 4.76 -5.50
CA SER A 35 3.50 6.13 -5.67
C SER A 35 5.00 6.22 -5.45
N GLY A 36 5.58 7.36 -5.83
CA GLY A 36 7.00 7.61 -5.60
C GLY A 36 7.80 7.93 -6.84
N ALA A 37 7.18 7.97 -8.01
CA ALA A 37 7.91 8.27 -9.25
C ALA A 37 8.60 9.63 -9.13
N GLY A 38 9.86 9.70 -9.47
CA GLY A 38 10.63 10.93 -9.39
C GLY A 38 11.11 11.28 -7.99
N SER A 39 10.97 10.36 -7.06
CA SER A 39 11.35 10.59 -5.66
C SER A 39 12.39 9.58 -5.23
N MET A 40 12.98 9.80 -4.05
CA MET A 40 13.92 8.86 -3.47
C MET A 40 13.21 7.96 -2.46
N TRP A 41 11.95 7.69 -2.71
CA TRP A 41 11.15 6.76 -1.92
C TRP A 41 10.15 6.09 -2.85
N TYR A 42 9.63 4.95 -2.44
CA TYR A 42 8.47 4.37 -3.10
C TYR A 42 7.51 3.89 -2.03
N GLY A 43 6.26 3.89 -2.36
CA GLY A 43 5.25 3.50 -1.41
C GLY A 43 4.03 2.94 -2.08
N ALA A 44 3.16 2.36 -1.27
CA ALA A 44 1.90 1.86 -1.76
C ALA A 44 0.88 1.90 -0.65
N GLN A 45 -0.37 2.11 -1.04
CA GLN A 45 -1.48 1.99 -0.12
C GLN A 45 -2.18 0.70 -0.51
N LEU A 46 -2.29 -0.21 0.41
CA LEU A 46 -2.79 -1.56 0.16
C LEU A 46 -4.06 -1.82 0.96
N VAL A 47 -4.94 -2.65 0.42
CA VAL A 47 -6.13 -3.08 1.15
C VAL A 47 -5.82 -4.46 1.68
N ILE A 48 -5.82 -4.60 3.00
CA ILE A 48 -5.39 -5.84 3.67
C ILE A 48 -6.53 -6.37 4.53
N ASP A 49 -6.79 -7.66 4.42
CA ASP A 49 -7.78 -8.32 5.24
C ASP A 49 -7.06 -8.93 6.45
N ALA A 50 -7.46 -8.54 7.64
CA ALA A 50 -6.81 -9.00 8.85
C ALA A 50 -7.76 -8.92 10.03
N GLU A 51 -7.39 -9.53 11.14
CA GLU A 51 -8.23 -9.54 12.32
C GLU A 51 -8.19 -8.21 13.06
N ASN A 52 -7.09 -7.53 13.00
CA ASN A 52 -6.95 -6.23 13.66
C ASN A 52 -5.88 -5.42 12.95
N SER A 53 -5.66 -4.18 13.36
CA SER A 53 -4.74 -3.30 12.68
C SER A 53 -3.29 -3.75 12.80
N ASP A 54 -2.89 -4.36 13.90
CA ASP A 54 -1.52 -4.84 14.05
C ASP A 54 -1.22 -5.93 13.04
N ARG A 55 -2.15 -6.85 12.85
CA ARG A 55 -1.98 -7.90 11.85
C ARG A 55 -2.02 -7.33 10.45
N ALA A 56 -2.85 -6.32 10.23
CA ALA A 56 -2.93 -5.67 8.93
C ALA A 56 -1.59 -5.04 8.55
N VAL A 57 -0.94 -4.40 9.53
CA VAL A 57 0.37 -3.78 9.29
C VAL A 57 1.41 -4.85 8.94
N GLU A 58 1.44 -5.95 9.67
CA GLU A 58 2.40 -7.02 9.40
C GLU A 58 2.22 -7.58 8.01
N LYS A 59 0.96 -7.84 7.63
CA LYS A 59 0.67 -8.39 6.32
C LYS A 59 0.99 -7.39 5.22
N ALA A 60 0.72 -6.11 5.47
CA ALA A 60 1.00 -5.07 4.49
C ALA A 60 2.48 -4.95 4.22
N ILE A 61 3.31 -5.00 5.25
CA ILE A 61 4.75 -4.91 5.09
C ILE A 61 5.26 -6.09 4.27
N ALA A 62 4.79 -7.29 4.59
CA ALA A 62 5.22 -8.49 3.86
C ALA A 62 4.79 -8.41 2.40
N ALA A 63 3.55 -8.00 2.14
CA ALA A 63 3.05 -7.90 0.78
C ALA A 63 3.77 -6.81 0.00
N PHE A 64 4.05 -5.69 0.65
CA PHE A 64 4.78 -4.58 0.05
C PHE A 64 6.18 -5.02 -0.35
N SER A 65 6.89 -5.69 0.56
CA SER A 65 8.25 -6.14 0.28
C SER A 65 8.27 -7.15 -0.86
N ASN A 66 7.29 -8.04 -0.87
CA ASN A 66 7.21 -9.03 -1.93
C ASN A 66 6.92 -8.38 -3.29
N ALA A 67 6.02 -7.40 -3.31
CA ALA A 67 5.69 -6.69 -4.54
C ALA A 67 6.91 -5.91 -5.05
N ALA A 68 7.68 -5.32 -4.14
CA ALA A 68 8.88 -4.58 -4.53
C ALA A 68 9.89 -5.52 -5.17
N LYS A 69 10.01 -6.74 -4.68
CA LYS A 69 10.91 -7.72 -5.27
C LYS A 69 10.44 -8.12 -6.66
N VAL A 70 9.14 -8.32 -6.82
CA VAL A 70 8.58 -8.69 -8.12
C VAL A 70 8.83 -7.58 -9.13
N ALA A 71 8.73 -6.33 -8.70
CA ALA A 71 8.95 -5.18 -9.56
C ALA A 71 10.42 -4.83 -9.71
N LYS A 72 11.29 -5.57 -9.02
CA LYS A 72 12.74 -5.35 -9.08
C LYS A 72 13.15 -3.98 -8.58
N LEU A 73 12.44 -3.48 -7.59
CA LEU A 73 12.81 -2.24 -6.94
C LEU A 73 13.96 -2.48 -5.97
N PRO A 74 14.71 -1.44 -5.64
CA PRO A 74 15.76 -1.58 -4.63
C PRO A 74 15.19 -2.04 -3.30
N ASP A 75 15.97 -2.81 -2.57
CA ASP A 75 15.53 -3.34 -1.29
C ASP A 75 15.82 -2.30 -0.20
N TRP A 76 14.98 -1.32 -0.10
CA TRP A 76 15.14 -0.24 0.87
C TRP A 76 14.33 -0.53 2.13
N PRO A 77 14.76 0.01 3.25
CA PRO A 77 14.02 -0.22 4.50
C PRO A 77 12.68 0.51 4.49
N VAL A 78 11.69 -0.12 5.10
CA VAL A 78 10.41 0.53 5.30
C VAL A 78 10.58 1.55 6.41
N THR A 79 10.28 2.80 6.12
CA THR A 79 10.47 3.90 7.08
C THR A 79 9.16 4.42 7.63
N LYS A 80 8.03 4.09 6.99
CA LYS A 80 6.75 4.57 7.46
C LYS A 80 5.66 3.56 7.13
N VAL A 81 4.83 3.26 8.11
CA VAL A 81 3.66 2.40 7.91
C VAL A 81 2.53 3.03 8.69
N GLU A 82 1.39 3.17 8.04
CA GLU A 82 0.26 3.80 8.67
C GLU A 82 -1.03 3.13 8.27
N THR A 83 -1.87 2.77 9.24
CA THR A 83 -3.19 2.27 8.95
C THR A 83 -4.08 3.48 8.74
N ILE A 84 -4.59 3.65 7.54
CA ILE A 84 -5.37 4.81 7.19
C ILE A 84 -6.81 4.66 7.68
N SER A 85 -7.41 3.52 7.44
CA SER A 85 -8.79 3.32 7.86
C SER A 85 -9.16 1.86 7.80
N GLU A 86 -10.23 1.56 8.51
CA GLU A 86 -10.85 0.26 8.44
C GLU A 86 -12.02 0.47 7.50
N ILE A 87 -12.15 -0.33 6.48
CA ILE A 87 -13.11 -0.07 5.42
C ILE A 87 -14.24 -1.08 5.34
N GLU A 88 -14.35 -1.95 6.33
CA GLU A 88 -15.30 -2.99 6.30
C GLU A 88 -16.72 -2.60 6.07
N ASP A 89 -17.27 -1.71 6.80
CA ASP A 89 -18.65 -1.32 6.67
C ASP A 89 -18.84 0.04 6.09
N PHE A 90 -17.77 0.63 5.65
CA PHE A 90 -17.80 2.00 5.22
C PHE A 90 -18.75 2.28 4.10
N GLU A 91 -18.77 1.41 3.15
CA GLU A 91 -19.57 1.65 1.96
C GLU A 91 -21.03 1.65 2.26
N ASP A 92 -21.46 0.76 3.10
CA ASP A 92 -22.86 0.67 3.42
C ASP A 92 -23.35 1.92 4.12
N GLU A 93 -22.57 2.41 5.04
CA GLU A 93 -22.93 3.60 5.75
C GLU A 93 -22.96 4.79 4.85
N PHE A 94 -22.01 4.87 3.97
CA PHE A 94 -21.93 5.97 3.06
C PHE A 94 -23.15 6.04 2.17
N ILE A 95 -23.55 4.92 1.67
CA ILE A 95 -24.69 4.87 0.78
C ILE A 95 -25.95 5.25 1.52
N SER A 96 -26.12 4.79 2.73
CA SER A 96 -27.28 5.12 3.47
C SER A 96 -27.42 6.59 3.69
N ASP A 97 -26.32 7.22 3.91
CA ASP A 97 -26.37 8.64 4.18
C ASP A 97 -26.79 9.41 3.01
N GLU A 98 -26.48 8.91 1.87
CA GLU A 98 -26.82 9.64 0.74
C GLU A 98 -28.24 9.76 0.52
N LYS A 99 -28.93 8.95 1.00
CA LYS A 99 -30.20 8.96 0.67
C LYS A 99 -30.87 9.81 1.42
N PRO A 100 -31.00 10.69 1.56
CA PRO A 100 -31.75 11.60 2.38
C PRO A 100 -33.13 11.68 1.92
#